data_2634b92a3737aaadf5e617ef00d14e20
#
_entry.id   2634b92a3737aaadf5e617ef00d14e20
#
_cell.length_a   1.000
_cell.length_b   1.000
_cell.length_c   1.000
_cell.angle_alpha   90.00
_cell.angle_beta   90.00
_cell.angle_gamma   90.00
#
_symmetry.space_group_name_H-M   'P 1'
#
loop_
_entity.id
_entity.type
_entity.pdbx_description
1 polymer ?
#
loop_
_entity_poly.entity_id
_entity_poly.type
_entity_poly.pdbx_seq_one_letter_code
_entity_poly.pdbx_strand_id
1 'polypeptide(L)'
;MLLALALSLALPSAGEAAQDPPFKPRVPLTFATEARTVNLTVTVRGVDAKLMKDLTAADFTVFEDDKPQPIQYFARVFDPSRADDEGQEGAPDPTAIDLGMLFDTSTSMAEVLRLSQNAASQFLESIPRARELTVVFFDSDIRLSRFSGEAQQGLFDRLQKAKSSGMTLLRDAIAVYLSRISDDPGRKIMVLFTDGEDSKSEISVPELKDLVRSSTITIYPIVFGGKYTSSSAGLTANALMKDLADMTGGEVFTPKTFRDLAPIYDGLLDELAAQYVIGYIPGEDPKPGEHRLRVEVNRPGAKARHRRGYRVAPPEKDAK
;
A
#
# COMPACT_ATOMS: atom_id res chain seq x y z
N MET A 1 33.72 21.96 -55.00
CA MET A 1 33.43 20.63 -54.43
C MET A 1 33.43 20.80 -52.92
N LEU A 2 32.24 21.15 -52.36
CA LEU A 2 32.05 21.35 -50.91
C LEU A 2 31.44 20.07 -50.35
N LEU A 3 32.15 19.44 -49.43
CA LEU A 3 31.68 18.27 -48.66
C LEU A 3 30.88 18.81 -47.46
N ALA A 4 29.59 18.55 -47.43
CA ALA A 4 28.73 18.79 -46.25
C ALA A 4 28.80 17.62 -45.29
N LEU A 5 29.38 17.85 -44.12
CA LEU A 5 29.44 16.89 -43.03
C LEU A 5 28.11 16.99 -42.26
N ALA A 6 27.23 16.00 -42.39
CA ALA A 6 26.01 15.91 -41.60
C ALA A 6 26.34 15.31 -40.22
N LEU A 7 26.28 16.14 -39.20
CA LEU A 7 26.39 15.73 -37.81
C LEU A 7 25.03 15.23 -37.33
N SER A 8 24.83 13.91 -37.23
CA SER A 8 23.63 13.34 -36.65
C SER A 8 23.72 13.40 -35.12
N LEU A 9 22.97 14.29 -34.49
CA LEU A 9 22.72 14.26 -33.05
C LEU A 9 21.81 13.05 -32.73
N ALA A 10 22.39 12.03 -32.15
CA ALA A 10 21.60 10.96 -31.52
C ALA A 10 21.01 11.51 -30.19
N LEU A 11 19.69 11.65 -30.12
CA LEU A 11 18.97 11.91 -28.89
C LEU A 11 19.14 10.72 -27.96
N PRO A 12 19.40 10.92 -26.65
CA PRO A 12 19.43 9.80 -25.72
C PRO A 12 18.04 9.19 -25.64
N SER A 13 17.94 7.89 -25.85
CA SER A 13 16.71 7.11 -25.66
C SER A 13 16.22 7.28 -24.23
N ALA A 14 14.93 7.61 -24.08
CA ALA A 14 14.24 7.63 -22.80
C ALA A 14 14.56 6.32 -22.05
N GLY A 15 15.10 6.46 -20.83
CA GLY A 15 15.57 5.35 -20.03
C GLY A 15 14.51 4.25 -19.88
N GLU A 16 14.82 3.10 -20.44
CA GLU A 16 14.06 1.86 -20.28
C GLU A 16 14.12 1.50 -18.80
N ALA A 17 12.97 1.49 -18.11
CA ALA A 17 12.90 1.10 -16.72
C ALA A 17 13.43 -0.35 -16.61
N ALA A 18 14.51 -0.52 -15.87
CA ALA A 18 15.13 -1.83 -15.67
C ALA A 18 14.12 -2.82 -15.11
N GLN A 19 13.91 -3.93 -15.79
CA GLN A 19 13.19 -5.07 -15.26
C GLN A 19 14.14 -5.83 -14.33
N ASP A 20 13.79 -5.91 -13.05
CA ASP A 20 14.51 -6.77 -12.13
C ASP A 20 14.35 -8.26 -12.54
N PRO A 21 15.39 -9.08 -12.40
CA PRO A 21 15.29 -10.50 -12.70
C PRO A 21 14.26 -11.21 -11.80
N PRO A 22 13.69 -12.35 -12.22
CA PRO A 22 12.68 -13.07 -11.44
C PRO A 22 13.20 -13.39 -10.03
N PHE A 23 12.46 -12.93 -9.04
CA PHE A 23 12.79 -13.06 -7.62
C PHE A 23 12.33 -14.43 -7.10
N LYS A 24 13.24 -15.17 -6.49
CA LYS A 24 12.90 -16.33 -5.67
C LYS A 24 13.01 -15.91 -4.20
N PRO A 25 11.92 -15.93 -3.42
CA PRO A 25 11.99 -15.57 -2.01
C PRO A 25 12.83 -16.59 -1.25
N ARG A 26 14.07 -16.24 -0.95
CA ARG A 26 15.01 -17.10 -0.19
C ARG A 26 15.59 -16.43 1.05
N VAL A 27 15.04 -15.31 1.49
CA VAL A 27 15.64 -14.59 2.62
C VAL A 27 14.55 -14.31 3.65
N PRO A 28 14.78 -14.56 4.94
CA PRO A 28 13.96 -13.95 5.97
C PRO A 28 14.10 -12.43 5.81
N LEU A 29 13.01 -11.78 5.39
CA LEU A 29 12.95 -10.34 5.26
C LEU A 29 13.00 -9.75 6.67
N THR A 30 14.18 -9.38 7.09
CA THR A 30 14.40 -8.68 8.35
C THR A 30 14.29 -7.20 8.06
N PHE A 31 13.17 -6.59 8.43
CA PHE A 31 13.07 -5.12 8.46
C PHE A 31 13.85 -4.66 9.69
N ALA A 32 15.06 -4.15 9.48
CA ALA A 32 15.84 -3.50 10.52
C ALA A 32 15.18 -2.15 10.84
N THR A 33 14.39 -2.11 11.90
CA THR A 33 13.80 -0.85 12.38
C THR A 33 14.79 -0.21 13.36
N GLU A 34 15.68 0.63 12.87
CA GLU A 34 16.42 1.58 13.73
C GLU A 34 15.52 2.70 14.27
N ALA A 35 14.28 2.80 13.80
CA ALA A 35 13.37 3.85 14.19
C ALA A 35 12.63 3.49 15.48
N ARG A 36 13.00 4.17 16.56
CA ARG A 36 12.27 4.18 17.84
C ARG A 36 10.84 4.75 17.73
N THR A 37 10.41 5.23 16.56
CA THR A 37 9.11 5.87 16.36
C THR A 37 8.13 4.89 15.74
N VAL A 38 6.99 4.68 16.39
CA VAL A 38 5.86 3.93 15.85
C VAL A 38 4.89 4.91 15.20
N ASN A 39 4.72 4.79 13.88
CA ASN A 39 3.81 5.62 13.10
C ASN A 39 2.52 4.86 12.80
N LEU A 40 1.40 5.53 13.02
CA LEU A 40 0.05 5.03 12.76
C LEU A 40 -0.65 5.92 11.75
N THR A 41 -1.19 5.31 10.71
CA THR A 41 -2.20 5.95 9.86
C THR A 41 -3.58 5.60 10.39
N VAL A 42 -4.40 6.60 10.70
CA VAL A 42 -5.70 6.44 11.34
C VAL A 42 -6.80 7.07 10.49
N THR A 43 -7.81 6.29 10.13
CA THR A 43 -9.05 6.78 9.53
C THR A 43 -10.13 6.81 10.60
N VAL A 44 -10.88 7.90 10.69
CA VAL A 44 -11.99 8.03 11.68
C VAL A 44 -13.30 8.27 10.96
N ARG A 45 -14.32 7.49 11.32
CA ARG A 45 -15.70 7.66 10.84
C ARG A 45 -16.67 7.90 12.00
N GLY A 46 -17.61 8.78 11.79
CA GLY A 46 -18.70 9.05 12.73
C GLY A 46 -19.83 8.02 12.66
N VAL A 47 -20.91 8.26 13.42
CA VAL A 47 -22.11 7.38 13.48
C VAL A 47 -22.78 7.22 12.12
N ASP A 48 -22.71 8.26 11.29
CA ASP A 48 -23.28 8.31 9.92
C ASP A 48 -22.32 7.69 8.87
N ALA A 49 -21.25 7.01 9.31
CA ALA A 49 -20.18 6.46 8.51
C ALA A 49 -19.37 7.50 7.70
N LYS A 50 -19.61 8.81 7.89
CA LYS A 50 -18.83 9.85 7.24
C LYS A 50 -17.46 10.00 7.87
N LEU A 51 -16.49 10.37 7.06
CA LEU A 51 -15.12 10.66 7.48
C LEU A 51 -15.09 11.92 8.36
N MET A 52 -14.45 11.82 9.50
CA MET A 52 -14.20 12.96 10.39
C MET A 52 -12.83 13.55 10.04
N LYS A 53 -12.81 14.83 9.64
CA LYS A 53 -11.62 15.55 9.16
C LYS A 53 -11.18 16.68 10.10
N ASP A 54 -11.89 16.88 11.22
CA ASP A 54 -11.75 18.02 12.14
C ASP A 54 -11.10 17.68 13.48
N LEU A 55 -10.61 16.43 13.65
CA LEU A 55 -10.03 15.99 14.89
C LEU A 55 -8.63 16.57 15.12
N THR A 56 -8.26 16.74 16.38
CA THR A 56 -6.95 17.21 16.85
C THR A 56 -6.23 16.11 17.64
N ALA A 57 -4.96 16.28 17.96
CA ALA A 57 -4.22 15.33 18.78
C ALA A 57 -4.90 15.03 20.14
N ALA A 58 -5.58 16.03 20.73
CA ALA A 58 -6.29 15.88 22.00
C ALA A 58 -7.51 14.95 21.93
N ASP A 59 -8.02 14.69 20.73
CA ASP A 59 -9.13 13.76 20.52
C ASP A 59 -8.68 12.30 20.50
N PHE A 60 -7.37 12.01 20.49
CA PHE A 60 -6.84 10.66 20.37
C PHE A 60 -6.12 10.19 21.63
N THR A 61 -6.28 8.92 21.94
CA THR A 61 -5.45 8.19 22.91
C THR A 61 -4.93 6.93 22.25
N VAL A 62 -3.60 6.76 22.22
CA VAL A 62 -2.93 5.59 21.65
C VAL A 62 -2.52 4.65 22.76
N PHE A 63 -2.73 3.37 22.56
CA PHE A 63 -2.29 2.31 23.48
C PHE A 63 -1.44 1.29 22.73
N GLU A 64 -0.34 0.89 23.35
CA GLU A 64 0.48 -0.26 22.98
C GLU A 64 0.46 -1.27 24.12
N ASP A 65 0.06 -2.52 23.83
CA ASP A 65 -0.10 -3.59 24.83
C ASP A 65 -0.88 -3.12 26.08
N ASP A 66 -1.99 -2.40 25.81
CA ASP A 66 -2.90 -1.80 26.79
C ASP A 66 -2.28 -0.67 27.66
N LYS A 67 -1.04 -0.25 27.38
CA LYS A 67 -0.41 0.91 28.03
C LYS A 67 -0.57 2.16 27.19
N PRO A 68 -1.05 3.28 27.76
CA PRO A 68 -1.17 4.53 27.02
C PRO A 68 0.21 5.06 26.61
N GLN A 69 0.30 5.55 25.39
CA GLN A 69 1.50 6.12 24.81
C GLN A 69 1.34 7.61 24.54
N PRO A 70 2.31 8.46 24.90
CA PRO A 70 2.24 9.88 24.62
C PRO A 70 2.38 10.12 23.10
N ILE A 71 1.43 10.83 22.51
CA ILE A 71 1.51 11.24 21.11
C ILE A 71 2.60 12.33 21.02
N GLN A 72 3.62 12.06 20.20
CA GLN A 72 4.73 13.00 19.98
C GLN A 72 4.63 13.71 18.65
N TYR A 73 3.96 13.07 17.69
CA TYR A 73 3.72 13.63 16.38
C TYR A 73 2.26 13.43 15.98
N PHE A 74 1.65 14.48 15.40
CA PHE A 74 0.30 14.45 14.88
C PHE A 74 0.22 15.30 13.62
N ALA A 75 -0.31 14.73 12.54
CA ALA A 75 -0.63 15.47 11.34
C ALA A 75 -1.97 15.04 10.78
N ARG A 76 -2.71 15.99 10.23
CA ARG A 76 -3.82 15.75 9.31
C ARG A 76 -3.26 15.71 7.90
N VAL A 77 -3.62 14.70 7.12
CA VAL A 77 -3.15 14.61 5.73
C VAL A 77 -3.66 15.77 4.90
N PHE A 78 -4.93 16.11 5.06
CA PHE A 78 -5.52 17.32 4.52
C PHE A 78 -5.62 18.39 5.60
N ASP A 79 -4.64 19.28 5.64
CA ASP A 79 -4.66 20.46 6.50
C ASP A 79 -4.72 21.71 5.63
N PRO A 80 -5.88 22.40 5.56
CA PRO A 80 -6.01 23.62 4.77
C PRO A 80 -5.06 24.74 5.19
N SER A 81 -4.60 24.73 6.46
CA SER A 81 -3.65 25.72 6.97
C SER A 81 -2.22 25.50 6.52
N ARG A 82 -1.91 24.29 5.98
CA ARG A 82 -0.59 23.90 5.45
C ARG A 82 -0.54 23.89 3.92
N ALA A 83 -1.59 24.33 3.25
CA ALA A 83 -1.66 24.34 1.79
C ALA A 83 -0.53 25.14 1.14
N ASP A 84 0.04 26.12 1.86
CA ASP A 84 1.16 26.96 1.42
C ASP A 84 2.49 26.64 2.13
N ASP A 85 2.50 25.65 3.04
CA ASP A 85 3.71 25.24 3.72
C ASP A 85 4.47 24.26 2.79
N GLU A 86 5.27 24.81 1.89
CA GLU A 86 6.35 24.07 1.22
C GLU A 86 7.30 23.66 2.35
N GLY A 87 7.08 22.46 2.93
CA GLY A 87 7.84 21.93 4.05
C GLY A 87 9.34 22.17 3.86
N GLN A 88 10.06 22.41 4.93
CA GLN A 88 11.51 22.66 4.88
C GLN A 88 12.18 21.67 3.96
N GLU A 89 12.80 22.17 2.89
CA GLU A 89 13.46 21.38 1.87
C GLU A 89 14.42 20.38 2.54
N GLY A 90 14.13 19.08 2.39
CA GLY A 90 14.91 18.01 3.01
C GLY A 90 14.38 17.43 4.32
N ALA A 91 13.33 17.96 4.94
CA ALA A 91 12.69 17.32 6.09
C ALA A 91 11.78 16.15 5.65
N PRO A 92 11.81 14.99 6.37
CA PRO A 92 10.92 13.88 6.06
C PRO A 92 9.45 14.28 6.22
N ASP A 93 8.64 14.12 5.15
CA ASP A 93 7.19 14.33 5.23
C ASP A 93 6.49 13.01 5.61
N PRO A 94 6.00 12.88 6.85
CA PRO A 94 5.30 11.66 7.28
C PRO A 94 3.91 11.52 6.65
N THR A 95 3.40 12.54 5.97
CA THR A 95 2.13 12.47 5.22
C THR A 95 2.33 12.07 3.76
N ALA A 96 3.57 12.08 3.25
CA ALA A 96 3.90 11.64 1.90
C ALA A 96 3.41 10.23 1.62
N ILE A 97 3.03 9.96 0.39
CA ILE A 97 2.50 8.65 -0.02
C ILE A 97 3.53 7.91 -0.88
N ASP A 98 3.83 6.67 -0.47
CA ASP A 98 4.40 5.67 -1.36
C ASP A 98 3.28 4.70 -1.73
N LEU A 99 2.91 4.70 -2.99
CA LEU A 99 1.78 3.93 -3.50
C LEU A 99 2.25 2.71 -4.27
N GLY A 100 1.80 1.55 -3.83
CA GLY A 100 1.89 0.31 -4.58
C GLY A 100 0.55 -0.06 -5.22
N MET A 101 0.57 -0.37 -6.50
CA MET A 101 -0.59 -0.90 -7.20
C MET A 101 -0.26 -2.29 -7.74
N LEU A 102 -0.95 -3.28 -7.22
CA LEU A 102 -0.74 -4.68 -7.59
C LEU A 102 -1.93 -5.15 -8.44
N PHE A 103 -1.64 -5.59 -9.66
CA PHE A 103 -2.64 -6.06 -10.62
C PHE A 103 -2.50 -7.54 -10.88
N ASP A 104 -3.52 -8.27 -10.53
CA ASP A 104 -3.70 -9.65 -10.94
C ASP A 104 -3.98 -9.68 -12.44
N THR A 105 -3.06 -10.29 -13.19
CA THR A 105 -3.17 -10.49 -14.63
C THR A 105 -3.34 -11.97 -14.98
N SER A 106 -3.76 -12.81 -14.02
CA SER A 106 -4.10 -14.21 -14.25
C SER A 106 -5.28 -14.37 -15.21
N THR A 107 -5.46 -15.58 -15.72
CA THR A 107 -6.51 -15.86 -16.73
C THR A 107 -7.92 -15.58 -16.20
N SER A 108 -8.19 -15.78 -14.93
CA SER A 108 -9.48 -15.50 -14.30
C SER A 108 -9.88 -14.03 -14.35
N MET A 109 -8.89 -13.12 -14.37
CA MET A 109 -9.09 -11.67 -14.45
C MET A 109 -9.36 -11.11 -15.85
N ALA A 110 -9.36 -11.95 -16.91
CA ALA A 110 -9.42 -11.50 -18.31
C ALA A 110 -10.61 -10.56 -18.62
N GLU A 111 -11.78 -10.82 -18.05
CA GLU A 111 -12.99 -10.02 -18.30
C GLU A 111 -12.95 -8.66 -17.62
N VAL A 112 -12.24 -8.54 -16.49
CA VAL A 112 -12.24 -7.35 -15.64
C VAL A 112 -10.97 -6.50 -15.78
N LEU A 113 -9.89 -7.06 -16.32
CA LEU A 113 -8.57 -6.43 -16.37
C LEU A 113 -8.58 -5.06 -17.06
N ARG A 114 -9.17 -4.94 -18.25
CA ARG A 114 -9.21 -3.66 -18.99
C ARG A 114 -9.93 -2.55 -18.24
N LEU A 115 -10.96 -2.90 -17.51
CA LEU A 115 -11.77 -1.95 -16.77
C LEU A 115 -11.06 -1.53 -15.47
N SER A 116 -10.40 -2.48 -14.82
CA SER A 116 -9.51 -2.19 -13.69
C SER A 116 -8.38 -1.26 -14.11
N GLN A 117 -7.77 -1.48 -15.27
CA GLN A 117 -6.72 -0.62 -15.83
C GLN A 117 -7.18 0.82 -16.07
N ASN A 118 -8.35 1.00 -16.68
CA ASN A 118 -8.89 2.34 -16.97
C ASN A 118 -9.22 3.08 -15.67
N ALA A 119 -9.89 2.42 -14.74
CA ALA A 119 -10.24 3.02 -13.47
C ALA A 119 -9.00 3.32 -12.61
N ALA A 120 -7.99 2.44 -12.64
CA ALA A 120 -6.71 2.68 -11.98
C ALA A 120 -5.95 3.88 -12.57
N SER A 121 -6.03 4.09 -13.89
CA SER A 121 -5.44 5.27 -14.53
C SER A 121 -6.09 6.56 -14.02
N GLN A 122 -7.43 6.60 -13.94
CA GLN A 122 -8.16 7.76 -13.39
C GLN A 122 -7.81 8.01 -11.91
N PHE A 123 -7.71 6.94 -11.11
CA PHE A 123 -7.28 7.05 -9.72
C PHE A 123 -5.89 7.66 -9.60
N LEU A 124 -4.93 7.20 -10.41
CA LEU A 124 -3.56 7.72 -10.41
C LEU A 124 -3.48 9.20 -10.82
N GLU A 125 -4.31 9.63 -11.76
CA GLU A 125 -4.39 11.05 -12.17
C GLU A 125 -4.93 11.93 -11.03
N SER A 126 -5.72 11.36 -10.12
CA SER A 126 -6.39 12.07 -9.03
C SER A 126 -5.61 12.05 -7.71
N ILE A 127 -4.61 11.18 -7.55
CA ILE A 127 -3.78 11.15 -6.35
C ILE A 127 -2.86 12.37 -6.30
N PRO A 128 -2.92 13.16 -5.21
CA PRO A 128 -1.94 14.22 -4.99
C PRO A 128 -0.55 13.59 -4.88
N ARG A 129 0.36 13.96 -5.74
CA ARG A 129 1.80 13.63 -5.80
C ARG A 129 2.23 12.49 -4.86
N ALA A 130 2.13 11.24 -5.34
CA ALA A 130 2.83 10.15 -4.68
C ALA A 130 4.34 10.39 -4.81
N ARG A 131 5.09 10.24 -3.70
CA ARG A 131 6.55 10.35 -3.71
C ARG A 131 7.15 9.23 -4.55
N GLU A 132 6.66 8.01 -4.36
CA GLU A 132 7.01 6.83 -5.13
C GLU A 132 5.74 6.11 -5.57
N LEU A 133 5.75 5.63 -6.81
CA LEU A 133 4.69 4.80 -7.36
C LEU A 133 5.29 3.49 -7.86
N THR A 134 4.90 2.40 -7.24
CA THR A 134 5.30 1.05 -7.64
C THR A 134 4.13 0.31 -8.25
N VAL A 135 4.30 -0.26 -9.43
CA VAL A 135 3.30 -1.11 -10.07
C VAL A 135 3.82 -2.52 -10.20
N VAL A 136 3.01 -3.48 -9.79
CA VAL A 136 3.28 -4.91 -9.88
C VAL A 136 2.18 -5.57 -10.70
N PHE A 137 2.55 -6.21 -11.80
CA PHE A 137 1.68 -7.15 -12.50
C PHE A 137 2.08 -8.56 -12.12
N PHE A 138 1.11 -9.38 -11.77
CA PHE A 138 1.37 -10.76 -11.40
C PHE A 138 0.38 -11.73 -12.03
N ASP A 139 0.93 -12.81 -12.54
CA ASP A 139 0.25 -14.00 -13.04
C ASP A 139 1.12 -15.24 -12.71
N SER A 140 1.64 -15.96 -13.70
CA SER A 140 2.69 -16.99 -13.49
C SER A 140 4.08 -16.40 -13.22
N ASP A 141 4.24 -15.10 -13.44
CA ASP A 141 5.44 -14.29 -13.18
C ASP A 141 5.06 -13.02 -12.41
N ILE A 142 6.04 -12.41 -11.74
CA ILE A 142 5.87 -11.14 -11.02
C ILE A 142 6.74 -10.09 -11.68
N ARG A 143 6.12 -9.02 -12.17
CA ARG A 143 6.76 -7.93 -12.89
C ARG A 143 6.55 -6.62 -12.14
N LEU A 144 7.59 -6.13 -11.48
CA LEU A 144 7.59 -4.90 -10.68
C LEU A 144 8.24 -3.77 -11.46
N SER A 145 7.66 -2.57 -11.37
CA SER A 145 8.20 -1.34 -11.95
C SER A 145 7.98 -0.17 -11.01
N ARG A 146 9.00 0.67 -10.86
CA ARG A 146 8.94 1.89 -10.03
C ARG A 146 8.97 3.13 -10.88
N PHE A 147 8.24 4.13 -10.43
CA PHE A 147 8.10 5.41 -11.11
C PHE A 147 8.21 6.53 -10.07
N SER A 148 9.06 7.52 -10.33
CA SER A 148 9.20 8.72 -9.52
C SER A 148 9.10 9.95 -10.41
N GLY A 149 8.47 11.02 -9.92
CA GLY A 149 8.39 12.30 -10.65
C GLY A 149 7.72 12.18 -12.01
N GLU A 150 8.39 12.71 -13.06
CA GLU A 150 7.84 12.81 -14.43
C GLU A 150 7.72 11.47 -15.18
N ALA A 151 8.29 10.38 -14.62
CA ALA A 151 8.25 9.06 -15.26
C ALA A 151 6.86 8.40 -15.27
N GLN A 152 5.84 9.02 -14.69
CA GLN A 152 4.48 8.48 -14.58
C GLN A 152 3.81 8.20 -15.94
N GLN A 153 4.18 8.90 -17.01
CA GLN A 153 3.61 8.65 -18.36
C GLN A 153 3.90 7.22 -18.86
N GLY A 154 5.08 6.67 -18.59
CA GLY A 154 5.42 5.30 -18.95
C GLY A 154 4.58 4.25 -18.24
N LEU A 155 3.97 4.61 -17.10
CA LEU A 155 3.07 3.77 -16.32
C LEU A 155 1.73 3.52 -17.05
N PHE A 156 1.08 4.58 -17.55
CA PHE A 156 -0.21 4.44 -18.25
C PHE A 156 -0.08 3.50 -19.45
N ASP A 157 1.02 3.61 -20.18
CA ASP A 157 1.34 2.71 -21.28
C ASP A 157 1.46 1.26 -20.84
N ARG A 158 2.11 1.00 -19.70
CA ARG A 158 2.26 -0.35 -19.15
C ARG A 158 0.93 -0.91 -18.66
N LEU A 159 0.13 -0.11 -17.94
CA LEU A 159 -1.21 -0.49 -17.51
C LEU A 159 -2.06 -0.93 -18.72
N GLN A 160 -2.08 -0.15 -19.79
CA GLN A 160 -2.89 -0.43 -20.97
C GLN A 160 -2.39 -1.64 -21.78
N LYS A 161 -1.10 -1.96 -21.72
CA LYS A 161 -0.50 -3.08 -22.47
C LYS A 161 -0.57 -4.42 -21.74
N ALA A 162 -0.85 -4.43 -20.42
CA ALA A 162 -0.92 -5.67 -19.66
C ALA A 162 -2.07 -6.55 -20.15
N LYS A 163 -1.78 -7.85 -20.31
CA LYS A 163 -2.73 -8.88 -20.79
C LYS A 163 -2.87 -9.94 -19.73
N SER A 164 -4.05 -10.54 -19.66
CA SER A 164 -4.28 -11.66 -18.75
C SER A 164 -3.76 -12.97 -19.32
N SER A 165 -3.06 -13.73 -18.49
CA SER A 165 -2.56 -15.07 -18.83
C SER A 165 -2.10 -15.82 -17.57
N GLY A 166 -2.03 -17.14 -17.67
CA GLY A 166 -1.34 -17.96 -16.66
C GLY A 166 -2.10 -18.17 -15.36
N MET A 167 -1.33 -18.59 -14.36
CA MET A 167 -1.77 -18.90 -12.99
C MET A 167 -1.62 -17.66 -12.11
N THR A 168 -1.90 -17.76 -10.81
CA THR A 168 -1.88 -16.62 -9.89
C THR A 168 -0.83 -16.81 -8.79
N LEU A 169 0.11 -15.87 -8.68
CA LEU A 169 1.13 -15.76 -7.63
C LEU A 169 0.79 -14.62 -6.66
N LEU A 170 -0.42 -14.60 -6.12
CA LEU A 170 -0.94 -13.48 -5.31
C LEU A 170 -0.10 -13.23 -4.05
N ARG A 171 0.13 -14.26 -3.25
CA ARG A 171 0.88 -14.13 -1.98
C ARG A 171 2.33 -13.75 -2.23
N ASP A 172 2.95 -14.36 -3.24
CA ASP A 172 4.33 -14.05 -3.63
C ASP A 172 4.46 -12.61 -4.16
N ALA A 173 3.47 -12.12 -4.93
CA ALA A 173 3.46 -10.74 -5.42
C ALA A 173 3.39 -9.72 -4.28
N ILE A 174 2.54 -9.98 -3.28
CA ILE A 174 2.48 -9.14 -2.07
C ILE A 174 3.84 -9.18 -1.34
N ALA A 175 4.43 -10.36 -1.15
CA ALA A 175 5.72 -10.51 -0.48
C ALA A 175 6.86 -9.80 -1.23
N VAL A 176 6.91 -9.92 -2.57
CA VAL A 176 7.87 -9.21 -3.43
C VAL A 176 7.72 -7.71 -3.27
N TYR A 177 6.49 -7.19 -3.32
CA TYR A 177 6.26 -5.77 -3.10
C TYR A 177 6.73 -5.32 -1.71
N LEU A 178 6.36 -6.04 -0.65
CA LEU A 178 6.76 -5.73 0.73
C LEU A 178 8.30 -5.71 0.89
N SER A 179 9.02 -6.58 0.19
CA SER A 179 10.49 -6.62 0.21
C SER A 179 11.17 -5.44 -0.48
N ARG A 180 10.41 -4.62 -1.19
CA ARG A 180 10.90 -3.50 -2.00
C ARG A 180 10.38 -2.15 -1.54
N ILE A 181 9.57 -2.11 -0.46
CA ILE A 181 9.08 -0.86 0.11
C ILE A 181 10.28 -0.09 0.70
N SER A 182 10.32 1.22 0.46
CA SER A 182 11.30 2.11 1.10
C SER A 182 11.06 2.19 2.60
N ASP A 183 12.14 2.30 3.37
CA ASP A 183 12.09 2.57 4.82
C ASP A 183 11.90 4.07 5.14
N ASP A 184 11.87 4.93 4.12
CA ASP A 184 11.67 6.36 4.30
C ASP A 184 10.36 6.67 5.03
N PRO A 185 10.32 7.69 5.88
CA PRO A 185 9.10 8.14 6.54
C PRO A 185 8.01 8.48 5.51
N GLY A 186 6.77 8.12 5.83
CA GLY A 186 5.61 8.35 4.96
C GLY A 186 4.59 7.23 5.07
N ARG A 187 3.44 7.42 4.42
CA ARG A 187 2.35 6.44 4.36
C ARG A 187 2.60 5.46 3.23
N LYS A 188 2.71 4.20 3.58
CA LYS A 188 2.86 3.11 2.62
C LYS A 188 1.47 2.54 2.32
N ILE A 189 1.03 2.66 1.09
CA ILE A 189 -0.32 2.28 0.67
C ILE A 189 -0.21 1.25 -0.45
N MET A 190 -0.94 0.14 -0.32
CA MET A 190 -1.11 -0.86 -1.36
C MET A 190 -2.56 -0.91 -1.80
N VAL A 191 -2.81 -0.74 -3.09
CA VAL A 191 -4.09 -1.05 -3.73
C VAL A 191 -3.91 -2.32 -4.54
N LEU A 192 -4.65 -3.35 -4.19
CA LEU A 192 -4.52 -4.69 -4.76
C LEU A 192 -5.76 -5.07 -5.55
N PHE A 193 -5.60 -5.36 -6.83
CA PHE A 193 -6.66 -5.77 -7.75
C PHE A 193 -6.55 -7.26 -8.03
N THR A 194 -7.52 -8.05 -7.59
CA THR A 194 -7.48 -9.51 -7.71
C THR A 194 -8.90 -10.09 -7.59
N ASP A 195 -9.12 -11.34 -7.97
CA ASP A 195 -10.28 -12.12 -7.57
C ASP A 195 -10.03 -12.88 -6.25
N GLY A 196 -8.83 -12.73 -5.69
CA GLY A 196 -8.41 -13.31 -4.43
C GLY A 196 -7.91 -14.75 -4.52
N GLU A 197 -8.00 -15.40 -5.67
CA GLU A 197 -7.48 -16.74 -5.87
C GLU A 197 -5.93 -16.75 -5.90
N ASP A 198 -5.34 -17.82 -5.40
CA ASP A 198 -3.90 -18.06 -5.43
C ASP A 198 -3.64 -19.52 -5.76
N SER A 199 -3.03 -19.76 -6.90
CA SER A 199 -2.85 -21.11 -7.42
C SER A 199 -1.40 -21.60 -7.44
N LYS A 200 -0.41 -20.69 -7.21
CA LYS A 200 0.98 -21.06 -7.44
C LYS A 200 1.99 -20.44 -6.45
N SER A 201 1.58 -19.60 -5.52
CA SER A 201 2.52 -18.98 -4.58
C SER A 201 3.25 -20.01 -3.70
N GLU A 202 4.54 -19.78 -3.49
CA GLU A 202 5.39 -20.57 -2.60
C GLU A 202 5.26 -20.16 -1.14
N ILE A 203 5.06 -18.84 -0.86
CA ILE A 203 4.89 -18.34 0.51
C ILE A 203 3.56 -18.80 1.10
N SER A 204 3.59 -19.28 2.32
CA SER A 204 2.38 -19.68 3.05
C SER A 204 1.60 -18.47 3.59
N VAL A 205 0.30 -18.67 3.91
CA VAL A 205 -0.53 -17.62 4.53
C VAL A 205 0.03 -17.12 5.86
N PRO A 206 0.53 -17.96 6.79
CA PRO A 206 1.16 -17.49 8.03
C PRO A 206 2.40 -16.60 7.75
N GLU A 207 3.30 -17.03 6.86
CA GLU A 207 4.49 -16.27 6.50
C GLU A 207 4.13 -14.91 5.90
N LEU A 208 3.16 -14.86 4.98
CA LEU A 208 2.67 -13.60 4.43
C LEU A 208 2.12 -12.67 5.53
N LYS A 209 1.31 -13.20 6.46
CA LYS A 209 0.79 -12.41 7.58
C LYS A 209 1.91 -11.88 8.48
N ASP A 210 2.96 -12.64 8.68
CA ASP A 210 4.13 -12.20 9.44
C ASP A 210 4.88 -11.06 8.75
N LEU A 211 5.06 -11.14 7.42
CA LEU A 211 5.63 -10.05 6.62
C LEU A 211 4.78 -8.77 6.72
N VAL A 212 3.46 -8.91 6.57
CA VAL A 212 2.54 -7.77 6.67
C VAL A 212 2.57 -7.14 8.06
N ARG A 213 2.66 -7.93 9.14
CA ARG A 213 2.80 -7.39 10.51
C ARG A 213 4.10 -6.64 10.72
N SER A 214 5.17 -7.09 10.07
CA SER A 214 6.50 -6.45 10.15
C SER A 214 6.61 -5.19 9.30
N SER A 215 5.68 -4.96 8.37
CA SER A 215 5.65 -3.78 7.50
C SER A 215 4.80 -2.65 8.10
N THR A 216 4.95 -1.43 7.57
CA THR A 216 4.11 -0.27 7.92
C THR A 216 2.99 -0.01 6.90
N ILE A 217 2.73 -0.97 6.02
CA ILE A 217 1.78 -0.82 4.90
C ILE A 217 0.33 -0.77 5.36
N THR A 218 -0.49 -0.02 4.62
CA THR A 218 -1.95 -0.11 4.65
C THR A 218 -2.44 -0.73 3.35
N ILE A 219 -3.22 -1.81 3.42
CA ILE A 219 -3.64 -2.61 2.26
C ILE A 219 -5.12 -2.39 1.97
N TYR A 220 -5.41 -2.02 0.74
CA TYR A 220 -6.76 -1.83 0.20
C TYR A 220 -7.03 -2.84 -0.93
N PRO A 221 -7.55 -4.04 -0.63
CA PRO A 221 -7.92 -5.00 -1.65
C PRO A 221 -9.21 -4.57 -2.36
N ILE A 222 -9.18 -4.60 -3.70
CA ILE A 222 -10.35 -4.49 -4.57
C ILE A 222 -10.57 -5.87 -5.15
N VAL A 223 -11.52 -6.61 -4.57
CA VAL A 223 -11.73 -8.02 -4.86
C VAL A 223 -12.90 -8.16 -5.83
N PHE A 224 -12.61 -8.60 -7.04
CA PHE A 224 -13.63 -8.85 -8.05
C PHE A 224 -14.33 -10.18 -7.78
N GLY A 225 -15.62 -10.11 -7.46
CA GLY A 225 -16.47 -11.28 -7.31
C GLY A 225 -16.73 -11.92 -8.66
N GLY A 226 -15.95 -12.95 -9.01
CA GLY A 226 -16.23 -13.81 -10.15
C GLY A 226 -17.28 -14.87 -9.83
N LYS A 227 -17.54 -15.78 -10.78
CA LYS A 227 -18.43 -16.95 -10.63
C LYS A 227 -18.08 -17.87 -9.46
N TYR A 228 -16.93 -17.66 -8.82
CA TYR A 228 -16.33 -18.49 -7.78
C TYR A 228 -16.46 -17.95 -6.36
N THR A 229 -17.04 -16.77 -6.15
CA THR A 229 -17.20 -16.19 -4.79
C THR A 229 -18.02 -17.05 -3.84
N SER A 230 -18.84 -17.94 -4.35
CA SER A 230 -19.64 -18.90 -3.57
C SER A 230 -18.93 -20.25 -3.34
N SER A 231 -17.74 -20.44 -3.92
CA SER A 231 -16.93 -21.65 -3.69
C SER A 231 -16.19 -21.56 -2.35
N SER A 232 -15.81 -22.70 -1.79
CA SER A 232 -15.00 -22.72 -0.57
C SER A 232 -13.66 -22.02 -0.75
N ALA A 233 -13.04 -22.11 -1.94
CA ALA A 233 -11.82 -21.41 -2.29
C ALA A 233 -12.01 -19.90 -2.32
N GLY A 234 -13.07 -19.42 -2.96
CA GLY A 234 -13.40 -17.99 -3.02
C GLY A 234 -13.73 -17.39 -1.64
N LEU A 235 -14.40 -18.15 -0.77
CA LEU A 235 -14.64 -17.72 0.62
C LEU A 235 -13.33 -17.59 1.41
N THR A 236 -12.41 -18.55 1.24
CA THR A 236 -11.09 -18.51 1.88
C THR A 236 -10.24 -17.34 1.36
N ALA A 237 -10.27 -17.09 0.05
CA ALA A 237 -9.60 -15.97 -0.59
C ALA A 237 -10.10 -14.62 -0.06
N ASN A 238 -11.42 -14.44 0.00
CA ASN A 238 -12.04 -13.24 0.57
C ASN A 238 -11.70 -13.05 2.06
N ALA A 239 -11.63 -14.13 2.83
CA ALA A 239 -11.23 -14.08 4.23
C ALA A 239 -9.77 -13.61 4.38
N LEU A 240 -8.86 -14.08 3.53
CA LEU A 240 -7.48 -13.61 3.54
C LEU A 240 -7.38 -12.12 3.21
N MET A 241 -8.07 -11.66 2.16
CA MET A 241 -8.07 -10.23 1.80
C MET A 241 -8.60 -9.36 2.92
N LYS A 242 -9.69 -9.82 3.57
CA LYS A 242 -10.24 -9.13 4.75
C LYS A 242 -9.25 -9.10 5.90
N ASP A 243 -8.59 -10.20 6.20
CA ASP A 243 -7.59 -10.27 7.28
C ASP A 243 -6.43 -9.30 7.02
N LEU A 244 -5.90 -9.25 5.79
CA LEU A 244 -4.80 -8.36 5.43
C LEU A 244 -5.22 -6.87 5.56
N ALA A 245 -6.41 -6.52 5.10
CA ALA A 245 -6.94 -5.16 5.27
C ALA A 245 -7.12 -4.81 6.75
N ASP A 246 -7.80 -5.69 7.52
CA ASP A 246 -8.06 -5.48 8.94
C ASP A 246 -6.78 -5.37 9.78
N MET A 247 -5.74 -6.15 9.47
CA MET A 247 -4.43 -6.10 10.14
C MET A 247 -3.72 -4.78 9.93
N THR A 248 -3.88 -4.18 8.76
CA THR A 248 -3.12 -3.01 8.31
C THR A 248 -3.89 -1.68 8.44
N GLY A 249 -5.17 -1.74 8.82
CA GLY A 249 -6.03 -0.56 8.91
C GLY A 249 -6.61 -0.12 7.57
N GLY A 250 -6.55 -0.98 6.55
CA GLY A 250 -7.21 -0.75 5.26
C GLY A 250 -8.65 -1.26 5.21
N GLU A 251 -9.23 -1.29 4.03
CA GLU A 251 -10.61 -1.71 3.78
C GLU A 251 -10.70 -2.53 2.51
N VAL A 252 -11.54 -3.58 2.52
CA VAL A 252 -11.81 -4.40 1.33
C VAL A 252 -12.97 -3.84 0.55
N PHE A 253 -12.79 -3.67 -0.75
CA PHE A 253 -13.85 -3.29 -1.67
C PHE A 253 -14.22 -4.47 -2.55
N THR A 254 -15.52 -4.72 -2.71
CA THR A 254 -16.06 -5.81 -3.53
C THR A 254 -17.01 -5.25 -4.58
N PRO A 255 -16.49 -4.72 -5.71
CA PRO A 255 -17.34 -4.23 -6.79
C PRO A 255 -18.20 -5.35 -7.35
N LYS A 256 -19.48 -5.11 -7.51
CA LYS A 256 -20.43 -6.04 -8.15
C LYS A 256 -20.45 -5.86 -9.66
N THR A 257 -20.18 -4.65 -10.10
CA THR A 257 -20.15 -4.24 -11.50
C THR A 257 -18.97 -3.27 -11.72
N PHE A 258 -18.61 -3.07 -12.96
CA PHE A 258 -17.57 -2.10 -13.33
C PHE A 258 -17.93 -0.66 -12.98
N ARG A 259 -19.22 -0.36 -12.90
CA ARG A 259 -19.70 0.99 -12.51
C ARG A 259 -19.40 1.31 -11.07
N ASP A 260 -19.12 0.29 -10.26
CA ASP A 260 -18.79 0.46 -8.84
C ASP A 260 -17.32 0.88 -8.65
N LEU A 261 -16.46 0.76 -9.66
CA LEU A 261 -15.03 1.06 -9.53
C LEU A 261 -14.76 2.55 -9.34
N ALA A 262 -15.35 3.42 -10.15
CA ALA A 262 -15.15 4.86 -10.00
C ALA A 262 -15.56 5.36 -8.61
N PRO A 263 -16.77 5.05 -8.08
CA PRO A 263 -17.13 5.40 -6.71
C PRO A 263 -16.19 4.82 -5.63
N ILE A 264 -15.64 3.61 -5.85
CA ILE A 264 -14.66 3.02 -4.93
C ILE A 264 -13.37 3.84 -4.90
N TYR A 265 -12.87 4.25 -6.06
CA TYR A 265 -11.67 5.09 -6.14
C TYR A 265 -11.90 6.48 -5.54
N ASP A 266 -13.04 7.11 -5.84
CA ASP A 266 -13.40 8.41 -5.24
C ASP A 266 -13.46 8.29 -3.72
N GLY A 267 -14.10 7.23 -3.20
CA GLY A 267 -14.17 6.96 -1.77
C GLY A 267 -12.80 6.67 -1.14
N LEU A 268 -11.91 5.99 -1.87
CA LEU A 268 -10.54 5.74 -1.42
C LEU A 268 -9.73 7.03 -1.38
N LEU A 269 -9.83 7.90 -2.40
CA LEU A 269 -9.18 9.21 -2.42
C LEU A 269 -9.65 10.08 -1.25
N ASP A 270 -10.96 10.12 -1.00
CA ASP A 270 -11.54 10.85 0.13
C ASP A 270 -11.01 10.32 1.46
N GLU A 271 -10.88 9.01 1.60
CA GLU A 271 -10.34 8.40 2.80
C GLU A 271 -8.87 8.72 2.99
N LEU A 272 -8.04 8.57 1.94
CA LEU A 272 -6.61 8.87 2.00
C LEU A 272 -6.35 10.33 2.37
N ALA A 273 -7.20 11.25 1.90
CA ALA A 273 -7.14 12.66 2.25
C ALA A 273 -7.61 12.95 3.69
N ALA A 274 -8.47 12.09 4.25
CA ALA A 274 -9.05 12.28 5.58
C ALA A 274 -8.26 11.59 6.71
N GLN A 275 -7.14 10.96 6.39
CA GLN A 275 -6.33 10.23 7.35
C GLN A 275 -5.56 11.15 8.29
N TYR A 276 -5.29 10.62 9.48
CA TYR A 276 -4.38 11.21 10.48
C TYR A 276 -3.12 10.37 10.55
N VAL A 277 -1.98 11.03 10.69
CA VAL A 277 -0.70 10.37 11.00
C VAL A 277 -0.36 10.68 12.44
N ILE A 278 -0.23 9.64 13.24
CA ILE A 278 0.07 9.74 14.67
C ILE A 278 1.37 8.99 14.93
N GLY A 279 2.35 9.66 15.53
CA GLY A 279 3.62 9.07 15.92
C GLY A 279 3.82 9.10 17.42
N TYR A 280 4.39 8.03 17.97
CA TYR A 280 4.87 7.97 19.35
C TYR A 280 6.18 7.20 19.44
N ILE A 281 6.92 7.44 20.50
CA ILE A 281 8.13 6.68 20.82
C ILE A 281 7.78 5.79 22.01
N PRO A 282 7.89 4.46 21.90
CA PRO A 282 7.70 3.56 23.04
C PRO A 282 8.60 3.94 24.21
N GLY A 283 8.07 3.89 25.44
CA GLY A 283 8.82 4.29 26.64
C GLY A 283 10.01 3.38 26.98
N GLU A 284 9.96 2.14 26.49
CA GLU A 284 11.05 1.15 26.56
C GLU A 284 11.27 0.61 25.15
N ASP A 285 12.47 0.13 24.83
CA ASP A 285 12.72 -0.55 23.56
C ASP A 285 11.76 -1.75 23.44
N PRO A 286 10.97 -1.83 22.39
CA PRO A 286 9.97 -2.88 22.25
C PRO A 286 10.65 -4.25 22.19
N LYS A 287 10.16 -5.19 22.99
CA LYS A 287 10.69 -6.56 23.03
C LYS A 287 10.40 -7.26 21.69
N PRO A 288 11.25 -8.21 21.28
CA PRO A 288 10.91 -9.04 20.12
C PRO A 288 9.57 -9.74 20.31
N GLY A 289 8.73 -9.69 19.28
CA GLY A 289 7.38 -10.28 19.32
C GLY A 289 6.33 -9.38 18.69
N GLU A 290 5.07 -9.74 18.94
CA GLU A 290 3.90 -8.97 18.48
C GLU A 290 3.51 -7.94 19.55
N HIS A 291 3.28 -6.70 19.11
CA HIS A 291 2.76 -5.60 19.92
C HIS A 291 1.38 -5.20 19.41
N ARG A 292 0.41 -5.14 20.32
CA ARG A 292 -0.97 -4.75 19.98
C ARG A 292 -1.13 -3.25 20.07
N LEU A 293 -1.82 -2.69 19.06
CA LEU A 293 -2.12 -1.27 18.98
C LEU A 293 -3.62 -1.03 19.08
N ARG A 294 -3.99 -0.02 19.84
CA ARG A 294 -5.38 0.45 19.96
C ARG A 294 -5.41 1.96 19.99
N VAL A 295 -6.29 2.54 19.20
CA VAL A 295 -6.53 3.99 19.17
C VAL A 295 -7.96 4.24 19.59
N GLU A 296 -8.14 5.05 20.60
CA GLU A 296 -9.43 5.57 21.04
C GLU A 296 -9.60 7.01 20.57
N VAL A 297 -10.83 7.36 20.18
CA VAL A 297 -11.19 8.70 19.77
C VAL A 297 -12.22 9.24 20.76
N ASN A 298 -11.87 10.34 21.43
CA ASN A 298 -12.72 10.99 22.43
C ASN A 298 -13.80 11.86 21.77
N ARG A 299 -14.63 11.24 20.91
CA ARG A 299 -15.79 11.86 20.25
C ARG A 299 -16.93 10.86 20.20
N PRO A 300 -18.15 11.25 20.59
CA PRO A 300 -19.30 10.35 20.62
C PRO A 300 -19.53 9.69 19.25
N GLY A 301 -19.59 8.35 19.24
CA GLY A 301 -19.86 7.56 18.06
C GLY A 301 -18.74 7.47 17.03
N ALA A 302 -17.58 8.07 17.29
CA ALA A 302 -16.41 7.93 16.43
C ALA A 302 -15.84 6.51 16.49
N LYS A 303 -15.44 5.99 15.33
CA LYS A 303 -14.74 4.71 15.17
C LYS A 303 -13.44 4.93 14.43
N ALA A 304 -12.32 4.60 15.09
CA ALA A 304 -11.01 4.63 14.49
C ALA A 304 -10.71 3.30 13.79
N ARG A 305 -10.12 3.38 12.61
CA ARG A 305 -9.55 2.26 11.88
C ARG A 305 -8.06 2.54 11.67
N HIS A 306 -7.23 1.59 12.09
CA HIS A 306 -5.78 1.67 12.06
C HIS A 306 -5.19 0.25 12.06
N ARG A 307 -3.89 0.11 11.86
CA ARG A 307 -3.21 -1.18 12.02
C ARG A 307 -3.41 -1.72 13.44
N ARG A 308 -3.67 -3.02 13.56
CA ARG A 308 -3.96 -3.66 14.87
C ARG A 308 -2.73 -3.91 15.72
N GLY A 309 -1.55 -3.87 15.12
CA GLY A 309 -0.31 -4.15 15.81
C GLY A 309 0.88 -4.14 14.84
N TYR A 310 2.04 -4.43 15.37
CA TYR A 310 3.27 -4.59 14.61
C TYR A 310 4.13 -5.70 15.24
N ARG A 311 5.14 -6.15 14.52
CA ARG A 311 6.06 -7.18 14.97
C ARG A 311 7.49 -6.65 15.00
N VAL A 312 8.16 -6.87 16.13
CA VAL A 312 9.58 -6.61 16.28
C VAL A 312 10.33 -7.92 16.05
N ALA A 313 11.27 -7.90 15.11
CA ALA A 313 12.11 -9.05 14.86
C ALA A 313 13.04 -9.32 16.05
N PRO A 314 13.37 -10.59 16.37
CA PRO A 314 14.42 -10.90 17.32
C PRO A 314 15.76 -10.34 16.79
N PRO A 315 16.67 -9.88 17.68
CA PRO A 315 18.00 -9.44 17.25
C PRO A 315 18.68 -10.59 16.48
N GLU A 316 19.34 -10.24 15.38
CA GLU A 316 20.16 -11.23 14.66
C GLU A 316 21.15 -11.84 15.65
N LYS A 317 21.10 -13.15 15.77
CA LYS A 317 22.19 -13.85 16.48
C LYS A 317 23.41 -13.70 15.58
N ASP A 318 24.42 -12.96 16.09
CA ASP A 318 25.71 -12.86 15.43
C ASP A 318 26.08 -14.22 14.85
N ALA A 319 26.18 -14.28 13.53
CA ALA A 319 26.65 -15.45 12.82
C ALA A 319 28.12 -15.62 13.24
N LYS A 320 28.37 -16.54 14.18
CA LYS A 320 29.71 -16.96 14.55
C LYS A 320 30.31 -17.82 13.46
#